data_fc1be2f3c4d50777b0174f04171c978c
#
_entry.id   fc1be2f3c4d50777b0174f04171c978c
#
_cell.length_a   1.000
_cell.length_b   1.000
_cell.length_c   1.000
_cell.angle_alpha   90.00
_cell.angle_beta   90.00
_cell.angle_gamma   90.00
#
_symmetry.space_group_name_H-M   'P 1'
#
loop_
_entity.id
_entity.type
_entity.pdbx_description
1 polymer ?
#
loop_
_entity_poly.entity_id
_entity_poly.type
_entity_poly.pdbx_seq_one_letter_code
_entity_poly.pdbx_strand_id
1 'polypeptide(L)'
;VKHRNPLFPYIYGLGMPIFDRLFYRRYRRTAMSLATGRLLIVGLGPGTDLMFLPPTVTSVAAVEPEAAMRRMAGALARRCGVEVDILDGVGEAIPFPDNSFDSVHAGLVLCSVDDVAATLGEIRRVLAPGGRLVVLEHVRGDGLMGRFQDLIAKPWSWLASGCEPNRRTVEAIAAAGFDTSGLRSVRRTLVPPPCTPHLQGIATVSE
;
A
#
# COMPACT_ATOMS: atom_id res chain seq x y z
N VAL A 1 17.33 -0.95 -6.18
CA VAL A 1 16.29 0.09 -6.13
C VAL A 1 16.17 0.69 -7.51
N LYS A 2 15.03 0.49 -8.20
CA LYS A 2 14.74 1.09 -9.52
C LYS A 2 14.95 2.61 -9.43
N HIS A 3 15.42 3.25 -10.51
CA HIS A 3 15.66 4.70 -10.59
C HIS A 3 14.46 5.48 -10.06
N ARG A 4 14.58 6.00 -8.85
CA ARG A 4 13.55 6.85 -8.23
C ARG A 4 13.82 8.30 -8.58
N ASN A 5 12.80 9.00 -9.05
CA ASN A 5 12.88 10.44 -9.29
C ASN A 5 13.10 11.15 -7.93
N PRO A 6 14.24 11.86 -7.70
CA PRO A 6 14.53 12.47 -6.40
C PRO A 6 13.56 13.58 -6.01
N LEU A 7 12.83 14.13 -6.97
CA LEU A 7 11.80 15.15 -6.73
C LEU A 7 10.44 14.54 -6.38
N PHE A 8 10.26 13.23 -6.64
CA PHE A 8 8.98 12.54 -6.42
C PHE A 8 8.49 12.66 -4.97
N PRO A 9 9.31 12.43 -3.92
CA PRO A 9 8.83 12.53 -2.54
C PRO A 9 8.23 13.91 -2.22
N TYR A 10 8.80 14.97 -2.76
CA TYR A 10 8.32 16.34 -2.52
C TYR A 10 7.04 16.64 -3.31
N ILE A 11 7.00 16.29 -4.60
CA ILE A 11 5.82 16.48 -5.45
C ILE A 11 4.66 15.64 -4.92
N TYR A 12 4.92 14.37 -4.59
CA TYR A 12 3.95 13.45 -4.04
C TYR A 12 3.46 13.89 -2.66
N GLY A 13 4.40 14.24 -1.75
CA GLY A 13 4.07 14.67 -0.39
C GLY A 13 3.26 15.97 -0.33
N LEU A 14 3.47 16.90 -1.28
CA LEU A 14 2.68 18.14 -1.38
C LEU A 14 1.36 17.94 -2.13
N GLY A 15 1.35 17.14 -3.17
CA GLY A 15 0.18 16.92 -4.03
C GLY A 15 -0.81 15.89 -3.48
N MET A 16 -0.30 14.82 -2.86
CA MET A 16 -1.14 13.73 -2.38
C MET A 16 -2.16 14.12 -1.32
N PRO A 17 -1.90 15.00 -0.34
CA PRO A 17 -2.94 15.38 0.61
C PRO A 17 -4.19 15.97 -0.04
N ILE A 18 -4.01 16.75 -1.11
CA ILE A 18 -5.12 17.33 -1.88
C ILE A 18 -5.80 16.23 -2.69
N PHE A 19 -5.01 15.42 -3.40
CA PHE A 19 -5.51 14.32 -4.22
C PHE A 19 -6.23 13.26 -3.39
N ASP A 20 -5.68 12.90 -2.23
CA ASP A 20 -6.30 11.99 -1.27
C ASP A 20 -7.63 12.52 -0.74
N ARG A 21 -7.70 13.80 -0.40
CA ARG A 21 -8.93 14.42 0.08
C ARG A 21 -10.04 14.35 -0.96
N LEU A 22 -9.71 14.54 -2.23
CA LEU A 22 -10.68 14.57 -3.34
C LEU A 22 -11.07 13.18 -3.82
N PHE A 23 -10.09 12.25 -3.87
CA PHE A 23 -10.28 10.99 -4.59
C PHE A 23 -10.12 9.73 -3.73
N TYR A 24 -9.23 9.72 -2.72
CA TYR A 24 -8.88 8.51 -1.98
C TYR A 24 -9.39 8.45 -0.55
N ARG A 25 -9.79 9.56 0.07
CA ARG A 25 -10.20 9.61 1.48
C ARG A 25 -11.18 8.51 1.88
N ARG A 26 -12.23 8.30 1.10
CA ARG A 26 -13.25 7.26 1.36
C ARG A 26 -12.64 5.85 1.33
N TYR A 27 -11.75 5.60 0.38
CA TYR A 27 -11.18 4.27 0.18
C TYR A 27 -10.13 3.95 1.23
N ARG A 28 -9.28 4.91 1.59
CA ARG A 28 -8.34 4.75 2.71
C ARG A 28 -9.10 4.49 4.00
N ARG A 29 -10.14 5.26 4.30
CA ARG A 29 -10.99 5.02 5.47
C ARG A 29 -11.59 3.62 5.45
N THR A 30 -12.14 3.17 4.32
CA THR A 30 -12.74 1.83 4.20
C THR A 30 -11.67 0.73 4.33
N ALA A 31 -10.49 0.90 3.72
CA ALA A 31 -9.41 -0.07 3.88
C ALA A 31 -8.94 -0.13 5.33
N MET A 32 -8.62 1.02 5.92
CA MET A 32 -8.13 1.08 7.30
C MET A 32 -9.14 0.54 8.32
N SER A 33 -10.46 0.69 8.09
CA SER A 33 -11.48 0.12 8.98
C SER A 33 -11.46 -1.41 9.07
N LEU A 34 -10.73 -2.07 8.19
CA LEU A 34 -10.54 -3.53 8.19
C LEU A 34 -9.32 -3.97 9.03
N ALA A 35 -8.48 -3.04 9.46
CA ALA A 35 -7.30 -3.32 10.28
C ALA A 35 -7.68 -3.56 11.75
N THR A 36 -6.95 -4.45 12.41
CA THR A 36 -7.16 -4.80 13.83
C THR A 36 -5.84 -5.14 14.50
N GLY A 37 -5.77 -5.00 15.83
CA GLY A 37 -4.65 -5.44 16.64
C GLY A 37 -3.36 -4.67 16.34
N ARG A 38 -2.24 -5.38 16.34
CA ARG A 38 -0.93 -4.84 15.97
C ARG A 38 -0.87 -4.66 14.45
N LEU A 39 -0.78 -3.42 13.99
CA LEU A 39 -0.80 -3.08 12.57
C LEU A 39 0.59 -2.73 12.06
N LEU A 40 1.01 -3.36 10.95
CA LEU A 40 2.13 -2.90 10.14
C LEU A 40 1.61 -2.20 8.87
N ILE A 41 2.16 -1.04 8.55
CA ILE A 41 1.93 -0.35 7.27
C ILE A 41 3.19 -0.49 6.42
N VAL A 42 3.08 -1.15 5.27
CA VAL A 42 4.18 -1.29 4.30
C VAL A 42 4.10 -0.15 3.30
N GLY A 43 5.20 0.62 3.16
CA GLY A 43 5.24 1.79 2.30
C GLY A 43 4.35 2.92 2.82
N LEU A 44 4.65 3.41 4.02
CA LEU A 44 3.84 4.42 4.71
C LEU A 44 3.65 5.71 3.91
N GLY A 45 4.61 6.06 3.06
CA GLY A 45 4.61 7.31 2.32
C GLY A 45 4.56 8.54 3.25
N PRO A 46 3.79 9.58 2.93
CA PRO A 46 3.64 10.76 3.80
C PRO A 46 2.76 10.52 5.03
N GLY A 47 2.28 9.28 5.25
CA GLY A 47 1.53 8.88 6.44
C GLY A 47 0.02 9.09 6.37
N THR A 48 -0.56 9.30 5.19
CA THR A 48 -1.99 9.65 5.03
C THR A 48 -2.93 8.63 5.68
N ASP A 49 -2.57 7.35 5.70
CA ASP A 49 -3.38 6.28 6.28
C ASP A 49 -3.51 6.40 7.81
N LEU A 50 -2.54 7.04 8.48
CA LEU A 50 -2.58 7.29 9.93
C LEU A 50 -3.79 8.12 10.38
N MET A 51 -4.37 8.92 9.48
CA MET A 51 -5.58 9.71 9.77
C MET A 51 -6.86 8.86 9.88
N PHE A 52 -6.80 7.59 9.54
CA PHE A 52 -7.98 6.71 9.42
C PHE A 52 -7.87 5.45 10.28
N LEU A 53 -6.96 5.44 11.25
CA LEU A 53 -6.79 4.30 12.16
C LEU A 53 -8.09 4.02 12.92
N PRO A 54 -8.61 2.81 12.89
CA PRO A 54 -9.79 2.44 13.66
C PRO A 54 -9.42 2.14 15.13
N PRO A 55 -10.37 2.23 16.06
CA PRO A 55 -10.12 1.91 17.47
C PRO A 55 -9.77 0.43 17.73
N THR A 56 -9.96 -0.43 16.73
CA THR A 56 -9.57 -1.86 16.77
C THR A 56 -8.07 -2.08 16.64
N VAL A 57 -7.30 -1.07 16.22
CA VAL A 57 -5.83 -1.11 16.15
C VAL A 57 -5.26 -0.74 17.50
N THR A 58 -4.37 -1.58 18.03
CA THR A 58 -3.78 -1.43 19.36
C THR A 58 -2.37 -0.83 19.34
N SER A 59 -1.64 -1.06 18.25
CA SER A 59 -0.32 -0.47 18.00
C SER A 59 -0.04 -0.37 16.51
N VAL A 60 0.82 0.57 16.12
CA VAL A 60 1.16 0.82 14.72
C VAL A 60 2.67 0.83 14.55
N ALA A 61 3.15 0.04 13.59
CA ALA A 61 4.50 0.13 13.05
C ALA A 61 4.43 0.37 11.54
N ALA A 62 5.50 0.87 10.95
CA ALA A 62 5.56 1.10 9.53
C ALA A 62 6.98 0.95 8.97
N VAL A 63 7.08 0.56 7.72
CA VAL A 63 8.33 0.60 6.95
C VAL A 63 8.18 1.56 5.77
N GLU A 64 9.20 2.41 5.57
CA GLU A 64 9.24 3.38 4.48
C GLU A 64 10.71 3.68 4.12
N PRO A 65 11.16 3.40 2.89
CA PRO A 65 12.56 3.60 2.52
C PRO A 65 12.96 5.07 2.34
N GLU A 66 12.01 5.95 1.99
CA GLU A 66 12.30 7.34 1.68
C GLU A 66 12.36 8.22 2.94
N ALA A 67 13.54 8.72 3.30
CA ALA A 67 13.73 9.54 4.50
C ALA A 67 12.84 10.81 4.52
N ALA A 68 12.56 11.40 3.36
CA ALA A 68 11.66 12.55 3.25
C ALA A 68 10.23 12.17 3.62
N MET A 69 9.76 11.02 3.14
CA MET A 69 8.43 10.47 3.46
C MET A 69 8.33 10.12 4.95
N ARG A 70 9.34 9.45 5.53
CA ARG A 70 9.36 9.17 6.99
C ARG A 70 9.24 10.44 7.82
N ARG A 71 9.93 11.53 7.44
CA ARG A 71 9.80 12.83 8.15
C ARG A 71 8.39 13.41 8.05
N MET A 72 7.78 13.37 6.86
CA MET A 72 6.41 13.85 6.64
C MET A 72 5.41 13.02 7.45
N ALA A 73 5.53 11.70 7.42
CA ALA A 73 4.68 10.78 8.17
C ALA A 73 4.80 10.99 9.68
N GLY A 74 6.02 11.14 10.21
CA GLY A 74 6.24 11.44 11.63
C GLY A 74 5.65 12.78 12.06
N ALA A 75 5.71 13.81 11.19
CA ALA A 75 5.04 15.09 11.46
C ALA A 75 3.51 14.94 11.48
N LEU A 76 2.96 14.17 10.54
CA LEU A 76 1.52 13.90 10.50
C LEU A 76 1.06 13.06 11.70
N ALA A 77 1.79 12.02 12.07
CA ALA A 77 1.52 11.18 13.24
C ALA A 77 1.38 12.02 14.52
N ARG A 78 2.36 12.91 14.77
CA ARG A 78 2.30 13.85 15.92
C ARG A 78 1.07 14.74 15.89
N ARG A 79 0.70 15.25 14.72
CA ARG A 79 -0.50 16.11 14.56
C ARG A 79 -1.80 15.35 14.81
N CYS A 80 -1.81 14.05 14.50
CA CYS A 80 -2.97 13.17 14.72
C CYS A 80 -2.99 12.56 16.14
N GLY A 81 -1.94 12.76 16.95
CA GLY A 81 -1.81 12.10 18.26
C GLY A 81 -1.60 10.59 18.16
N VAL A 82 -0.99 10.11 17.07
CA VAL A 82 -0.73 8.70 16.81
C VAL A 82 0.72 8.37 17.15
N GLU A 83 0.92 7.38 18.02
CA GLU A 83 2.22 6.75 18.20
C GLU A 83 2.44 5.71 17.10
N VAL A 84 3.56 5.81 16.39
CA VAL A 84 3.94 4.90 15.32
C VAL A 84 5.44 4.70 15.28
N ASP A 85 5.88 3.46 15.22
CA ASP A 85 7.28 3.09 15.00
C ASP A 85 7.57 3.06 13.50
N ILE A 86 8.29 4.06 12.98
CA ILE A 86 8.57 4.21 11.55
C ILE A 86 10.03 3.82 11.29
N LEU A 87 10.24 2.66 10.69
CA LEU A 87 11.57 2.15 10.37
C LEU A 87 11.97 2.44 8.92
N ASP A 88 13.28 2.61 8.72
CA ASP A 88 13.90 2.57 7.40
C ASP A 88 13.88 1.12 6.91
N GLY A 89 13.16 0.84 5.83
CA GLY A 89 13.02 -0.52 5.34
C GLY A 89 12.19 -0.57 4.05
N VAL A 90 12.36 -1.67 3.34
CA VAL A 90 11.62 -1.99 2.11
C VAL A 90 10.69 -3.16 2.35
N GLY A 91 9.68 -3.30 1.51
CA GLY A 91 8.71 -4.40 1.62
C GLY A 91 9.34 -5.78 1.41
N GLU A 92 10.42 -5.85 0.65
CA GLU A 92 11.17 -7.07 0.34
C GLU A 92 12.05 -7.59 1.49
N ALA A 93 12.25 -6.77 2.53
CA ALA A 93 13.03 -7.11 3.73
C ALA A 93 12.47 -6.33 4.93
N ILE A 94 11.41 -6.84 5.51
CA ILE A 94 10.69 -6.20 6.62
C ILE A 94 11.45 -6.45 7.93
N PRO A 95 11.95 -5.40 8.63
CA PRO A 95 12.83 -5.55 9.79
C PRO A 95 12.07 -5.86 11.09
N PHE A 96 11.11 -6.78 11.03
CA PHE A 96 10.34 -7.26 12.17
C PHE A 96 10.38 -8.79 12.23
N PRO A 97 10.27 -9.38 13.44
CA PRO A 97 10.21 -10.84 13.61
C PRO A 97 8.97 -11.47 12.94
N ASP A 98 9.03 -12.78 12.77
CA ASP A 98 7.89 -13.57 12.33
C ASP A 98 6.70 -13.42 13.29
N ASN A 99 5.48 -13.50 12.75
CA ASN A 99 4.24 -13.50 13.56
C ASN A 99 4.05 -12.27 14.47
N SER A 100 4.60 -11.11 14.07
CA SER A 100 4.58 -9.89 14.87
C SER A 100 3.30 -9.09 14.77
N PHE A 101 2.51 -9.25 13.68
CA PHE A 101 1.37 -8.39 13.38
C PHE A 101 0.07 -9.15 13.15
N ASP A 102 -1.02 -8.57 13.66
CA ASP A 102 -2.37 -9.10 13.45
C ASP A 102 -2.99 -8.60 12.13
N SER A 103 -2.51 -7.44 11.67
CA SER A 103 -2.85 -6.88 10.37
C SER A 103 -1.62 -6.28 9.69
N VAL A 104 -1.51 -6.45 8.37
CA VAL A 104 -0.56 -5.71 7.53
C VAL A 104 -1.37 -4.93 6.50
N HIS A 105 -1.11 -3.63 6.37
CA HIS A 105 -1.73 -2.79 5.35
C HIS A 105 -0.76 -2.51 4.21
N ALA A 106 -1.19 -2.84 2.98
CA ALA A 106 -0.55 -2.46 1.73
C ALA A 106 -1.47 -1.47 0.99
N GLY A 107 -1.12 -0.18 1.05
CA GLY A 107 -1.92 0.89 0.49
C GLY A 107 -1.20 1.66 -0.62
N LEU A 108 -1.47 1.33 -1.89
CA LEU A 108 -0.84 1.92 -3.08
C LEU A 108 0.69 1.75 -3.08
N VAL A 109 1.17 0.60 -2.63
CA VAL A 109 2.59 0.26 -2.49
C VAL A 109 2.99 -0.96 -3.31
N LEU A 110 2.16 -2.01 -3.39
CA LEU A 110 2.50 -3.24 -4.14
C LEU A 110 2.71 -2.98 -5.63
N CYS A 111 2.17 -1.90 -6.17
CA CYS A 111 2.42 -1.46 -7.52
C CYS A 111 3.83 -0.87 -7.73
N SER A 112 4.52 -0.48 -6.66
CA SER A 112 5.78 0.29 -6.71
C SER A 112 6.99 -0.45 -6.14
N VAL A 113 6.79 -1.58 -5.43
CA VAL A 113 7.88 -2.42 -4.92
C VAL A 113 8.67 -3.07 -6.07
N ASP A 114 9.97 -3.30 -5.86
CA ASP A 114 10.85 -3.88 -6.87
C ASP A 114 10.50 -5.35 -7.12
N ASP A 115 10.26 -6.11 -6.04
CA ASP A 115 9.85 -7.52 -6.07
C ASP A 115 8.58 -7.75 -5.25
N VAL A 116 7.46 -7.92 -5.95
CA VAL A 116 6.16 -8.13 -5.31
C VAL A 116 6.07 -9.50 -4.63
N ALA A 117 6.73 -10.51 -5.17
CA ALA A 117 6.70 -11.86 -4.59
C ALA A 117 7.49 -11.90 -3.27
N ALA A 118 8.69 -11.30 -3.25
CA ALA A 118 9.48 -11.14 -2.03
C ALA A 118 8.71 -10.32 -0.97
N THR A 119 8.10 -9.19 -1.37
CA THR A 119 7.29 -8.35 -0.47
C THR A 119 6.12 -9.13 0.13
N LEU A 120 5.37 -9.88 -0.66
CA LEU A 120 4.26 -10.68 -0.16
C LEU A 120 4.72 -11.86 0.71
N GLY A 121 5.89 -12.44 0.42
CA GLY A 121 6.54 -13.42 1.27
C GLY A 121 6.87 -12.86 2.66
N GLU A 122 7.46 -11.67 2.72
CA GLU A 122 7.75 -10.97 3.97
C GLU A 122 6.47 -10.58 4.73
N ILE A 123 5.45 -10.06 4.01
CA ILE A 123 4.15 -9.78 4.62
C ILE A 123 3.56 -11.04 5.26
N ARG A 124 3.62 -12.19 4.55
CA ARG A 124 3.16 -13.47 5.10
C ARG A 124 3.95 -13.91 6.33
N ARG A 125 5.28 -13.71 6.31
CA ARG A 125 6.18 -14.07 7.41
C ARG A 125 5.86 -13.30 8.68
N VAL A 126 5.62 -11.99 8.57
CA VAL A 126 5.38 -11.13 9.75
C VAL A 126 3.95 -11.17 10.25
N LEU A 127 2.99 -11.69 9.47
CA LEU A 127 1.61 -11.89 9.91
C LEU A 127 1.53 -13.04 10.92
N ALA A 128 0.86 -12.78 12.04
CA ALA A 128 0.51 -13.80 13.01
C ALA A 128 -0.49 -14.82 12.42
N PRO A 129 -0.57 -16.05 12.97
CA PRO A 129 -1.62 -16.99 12.60
C PRO A 129 -3.01 -16.35 12.71
N GLY A 130 -3.83 -16.47 11.66
CA GLY A 130 -5.14 -15.82 11.56
C GLY A 130 -5.09 -14.31 11.26
N GLY A 131 -3.90 -13.75 11.08
CA GLY A 131 -3.70 -12.35 10.67
C GLY A 131 -4.17 -12.10 9.23
N ARG A 132 -4.28 -10.82 8.87
CA ARG A 132 -4.85 -10.40 7.60
C ARG A 132 -4.03 -9.36 6.86
N LEU A 133 -3.98 -9.47 5.56
CA LEU A 133 -3.47 -8.44 4.66
C LEU A 133 -4.63 -7.53 4.22
N VAL A 134 -4.56 -6.26 4.62
CA VAL A 134 -5.50 -5.21 4.20
C VAL A 134 -4.97 -4.53 2.95
N VAL A 135 -5.73 -4.55 1.87
CA VAL A 135 -5.29 -4.10 0.55
C VAL A 135 -6.09 -2.88 0.09
N LEU A 136 -5.39 -1.89 -0.42
CA LEU A 136 -5.91 -0.82 -1.25
C LEU A 136 -4.90 -0.54 -2.38
N GLU A 137 -5.12 -1.08 -3.57
CA GLU A 137 -4.17 -0.98 -4.67
C GLU A 137 -4.86 -0.62 -5.98
N HIS A 138 -4.15 0.08 -6.87
CA HIS A 138 -4.55 0.09 -8.26
C HIS A 138 -3.95 -1.13 -8.97
N VAL A 139 -4.70 -1.67 -9.92
CA VAL A 139 -4.37 -2.92 -10.57
C VAL A 139 -4.58 -2.83 -12.07
N ARG A 140 -4.03 -3.79 -12.79
CA ARG A 140 -4.28 -3.92 -14.22
C ARG A 140 -5.76 -4.14 -14.48
N GLY A 141 -6.32 -3.31 -15.38
CA GLY A 141 -7.69 -3.47 -15.86
C GLY A 141 -7.82 -4.48 -16.99
N ASP A 142 -9.06 -4.81 -17.32
CA ASP A 142 -9.38 -5.71 -18.43
C ASP A 142 -9.46 -4.98 -19.77
N GLY A 143 -9.38 -5.74 -20.85
CA GLY A 143 -9.63 -5.28 -22.22
C GLY A 143 -8.76 -4.08 -22.63
N LEU A 144 -9.39 -3.01 -23.13
CA LEU A 144 -8.69 -1.82 -23.63
C LEU A 144 -7.94 -1.06 -22.53
N MET A 145 -8.46 -1.05 -21.31
CA MET A 145 -7.79 -0.39 -20.18
C MET A 145 -6.46 -1.08 -19.86
N GLY A 146 -6.45 -2.41 -19.78
CA GLY A 146 -5.22 -3.15 -19.55
C GLY A 146 -4.18 -2.95 -20.65
N ARG A 147 -4.61 -2.93 -21.92
CA ARG A 147 -3.72 -2.63 -23.06
C ARG A 147 -3.15 -1.21 -22.99
N PHE A 148 -3.96 -0.24 -22.61
CA PHE A 148 -3.49 1.13 -22.39
C PHE A 148 -2.47 1.20 -21.24
N GLN A 149 -2.74 0.54 -20.10
CA GLN A 149 -1.80 0.47 -18.99
C GLN A 149 -0.48 -0.21 -19.39
N ASP A 150 -0.53 -1.30 -20.19
CA ASP A 150 0.67 -1.98 -20.69
C ASP A 150 1.51 -1.03 -21.59
N LEU A 151 0.86 -0.25 -22.45
CA LEU A 151 1.53 0.69 -23.33
C LEU A 151 2.28 1.79 -22.58
N ILE A 152 1.66 2.33 -21.53
CA ILE A 152 2.20 3.47 -20.79
C ILE A 152 3.01 3.06 -19.56
N ALA A 153 3.11 1.76 -19.23
CA ALA A 153 3.73 1.28 -18.00
C ALA A 153 5.15 1.84 -17.77
N LYS A 154 6.01 1.82 -18.81
CA LYS A 154 7.40 2.32 -18.69
C LYS A 154 7.48 3.83 -18.43
N PRO A 155 6.89 4.72 -19.27
CA PRO A 155 6.91 6.16 -19.00
C PRO A 155 6.20 6.52 -17.69
N TRP A 156 5.13 5.83 -17.34
CA TRP A 156 4.44 6.02 -16.07
C TRP A 156 5.30 5.65 -14.87
N SER A 157 5.95 4.49 -14.90
CA SER A 157 6.85 4.03 -13.83
C SER A 157 7.99 5.01 -13.58
N TRP A 158 8.54 5.61 -14.64
CA TRP A 158 9.56 6.67 -14.51
C TRP A 158 8.99 7.92 -13.84
N LEU A 159 7.80 8.39 -14.25
CA LEU A 159 7.15 9.58 -13.69
C LEU A 159 6.69 9.35 -12.24
N ALA A 160 6.12 8.19 -11.95
CA ALA A 160 5.50 7.83 -10.67
C ALA A 160 6.39 6.95 -9.79
N SER A 161 7.72 7.15 -9.88
CA SER A 161 8.75 6.56 -9.00
C SER A 161 8.63 5.06 -8.80
N GLY A 162 8.54 4.30 -9.90
CA GLY A 162 8.49 2.84 -9.88
C GLY A 162 7.09 2.24 -9.94
N CYS A 163 6.04 3.06 -9.86
CA CYS A 163 4.67 2.56 -9.93
C CYS A 163 4.38 1.89 -11.30
N GLU A 164 4.00 0.63 -11.27
CA GLU A 164 3.58 -0.17 -12.43
C GLU A 164 2.05 -0.30 -12.43
N PRO A 165 1.34 0.47 -13.28
CA PRO A 165 -0.13 0.54 -13.27
C PRO A 165 -0.79 -0.74 -13.80
N ASN A 166 -0.01 -1.59 -14.49
CA ASN A 166 -0.45 -2.82 -15.11
C ASN A 166 -0.11 -4.08 -14.30
N ARG A 167 0.22 -3.93 -12.99
CA ARG A 167 0.56 -5.07 -12.15
C ARG A 167 -0.68 -5.94 -11.87
N ARG A 168 -0.51 -7.25 -11.98
CA ARG A 168 -1.53 -8.26 -11.68
C ARG A 168 -1.49 -8.63 -10.19
N THR A 169 -1.91 -7.69 -9.36
CA THR A 169 -1.72 -7.78 -7.91
C THR A 169 -2.56 -8.89 -7.27
N VAL A 170 -3.77 -9.16 -7.79
CA VAL A 170 -4.62 -10.25 -7.26
C VAL A 170 -3.95 -11.61 -7.45
N GLU A 171 -3.43 -11.84 -8.65
CA GLU A 171 -2.72 -13.08 -8.98
C GLU A 171 -1.44 -13.24 -8.15
N ALA A 172 -0.71 -12.12 -7.91
CA ALA A 172 0.48 -12.14 -7.07
C ALA A 172 0.15 -12.48 -5.61
N ILE A 173 -0.92 -11.90 -5.05
CA ILE A 173 -1.39 -12.18 -3.69
C ILE A 173 -1.81 -13.66 -3.56
N ALA A 174 -2.57 -14.18 -4.53
CA ALA A 174 -2.97 -15.60 -4.56
C ALA A 174 -1.73 -16.53 -4.66
N ALA A 175 -0.77 -16.22 -5.54
CA ALA A 175 0.46 -16.99 -5.70
C ALA A 175 1.34 -17.00 -4.44
N ALA A 176 1.25 -15.98 -3.59
CA ALA A 176 1.92 -15.92 -2.30
C ALA A 176 1.22 -16.73 -1.20
N GLY A 177 0.12 -17.44 -1.52
CA GLY A 177 -0.61 -18.31 -0.60
C GLY A 177 -1.61 -17.56 0.27
N PHE A 178 -2.21 -16.50 -0.24
CA PHE A 178 -3.34 -15.83 0.40
C PHE A 178 -4.66 -16.19 -0.28
N ASP A 179 -5.71 -16.40 0.51
CA ASP A 179 -7.08 -16.39 0.03
C ASP A 179 -7.49 -14.95 -0.34
N THR A 180 -7.87 -14.79 -1.60
CA THR A 180 -8.24 -13.48 -2.18
C THR A 180 -9.76 -13.28 -2.26
N SER A 181 -10.57 -14.19 -1.73
CA SER A 181 -12.05 -14.15 -1.80
C SER A 181 -12.64 -12.89 -1.15
N GLY A 182 -11.94 -12.30 -0.17
CA GLY A 182 -12.31 -11.05 0.48
C GLY A 182 -11.93 -9.77 -0.29
N LEU A 183 -11.21 -9.89 -1.41
CA LEU A 183 -10.83 -8.76 -2.24
C LEU A 183 -11.92 -8.41 -3.26
N ARG A 184 -12.12 -7.12 -3.51
CA ARG A 184 -13.10 -6.60 -4.47
C ARG A 184 -12.47 -5.59 -5.40
N SER A 185 -12.75 -5.71 -6.69
CA SER A 185 -12.39 -4.69 -7.69
C SER A 185 -13.38 -3.54 -7.61
N VAL A 186 -12.86 -2.32 -7.43
CA VAL A 186 -13.65 -1.11 -7.35
C VAL A 186 -13.30 -0.23 -8.55
N ARG A 187 -14.23 -0.07 -9.48
CA ARG A 187 -14.07 0.88 -10.58
C ARG A 187 -14.41 2.29 -10.10
N ARG A 188 -13.52 3.25 -10.37
CA ARG A 188 -13.71 4.64 -10.05
C ARG A 188 -13.69 5.49 -11.30
N THR A 189 -14.73 6.30 -11.46
CA THR A 189 -14.86 7.21 -12.59
C THR A 189 -14.07 8.51 -12.44
N LEU A 190 -13.65 8.86 -11.20
CA LEU A 190 -13.00 10.15 -10.90
C LEU A 190 -11.47 10.07 -10.77
N VAL A 191 -10.88 8.87 -10.64
CA VAL A 191 -9.42 8.74 -10.64
C VAL A 191 -8.96 8.64 -12.10
N PRO A 192 -7.99 9.48 -12.51
CA PRO A 192 -7.51 9.44 -13.88
C PRO A 192 -6.93 8.07 -14.25
N PRO A 193 -7.11 7.61 -15.50
CA PRO A 193 -6.24 6.56 -16.03
C PRO A 193 -4.77 6.99 -15.87
N PRO A 194 -3.85 6.09 -15.57
CA PRO A 194 -3.93 4.64 -15.55
C PRO A 194 -4.22 4.01 -14.17
N CYS A 195 -4.53 4.80 -13.16
CA CYS A 195 -4.69 4.32 -11.78
C CYS A 195 -6.06 3.68 -11.49
N THR A 196 -6.76 3.19 -12.50
CA THR A 196 -8.02 2.43 -12.37
C THR A 196 -7.95 1.13 -13.14
N PRO A 197 -8.59 0.04 -12.67
CA PRO A 197 -9.39 -0.11 -11.45
C PRO A 197 -8.57 -0.20 -10.16
N HIS A 198 -9.26 -0.17 -9.01
CA HIS A 198 -8.67 -0.40 -7.69
C HIS A 198 -9.11 -1.75 -7.14
N LEU A 199 -8.22 -2.34 -6.33
CA LEU A 199 -8.48 -3.52 -5.51
C LEU A 199 -8.61 -3.07 -4.06
N GLN A 200 -9.61 -3.55 -3.34
CA GLN A 200 -9.81 -3.24 -1.93
C GLN A 200 -10.40 -4.43 -1.17
N GLY A 201 -9.97 -4.63 0.06
CA GLY A 201 -10.50 -5.68 0.93
C GLY A 201 -9.42 -6.30 1.79
N ILE A 202 -9.67 -7.52 2.24
CA ILE A 202 -8.73 -8.34 3.00
C ILE A 202 -8.38 -9.60 2.24
N ALA A 203 -7.14 -10.05 2.44
CA ALA A 203 -6.70 -11.39 2.10
C ALA A 203 -6.15 -12.06 3.36
N THR A 204 -6.40 -13.34 3.54
CA THR A 204 -5.95 -14.13 4.69
C THR A 204 -5.01 -15.23 4.23
N VAL A 205 -4.09 -15.65 5.10
CA VAL A 205 -3.20 -16.77 4.76
C VAL A 205 -4.07 -18.03 4.57
N SER A 206 -3.91 -18.69 3.41
CA SER A 206 -4.58 -19.97 3.15
C SER A 206 -4.02 -21.04 4.09
N GLU A 207 -4.90 -21.83 4.70
CA GLU A 207 -4.53 -23.00 5.52
C GLU A 207 -3.85 -24.09 4.69
#